data_31696e06e5c7105fede96eda3619e91c
#
_entry.id   31696e06e5c7105fede96eda3619e91c
#
_cell.length_a   1.000
_cell.length_b   1.000
_cell.length_c   1.000
_cell.angle_alpha   90.00
_cell.angle_beta   90.00
_cell.angle_gamma   90.00
#
_symmetry.space_group_name_H-M   'P 1'
#
loop_
_entity.id
_entity.type
_entity.pdbx_description
1 polymer ?
#
loop_
_entity_poly.entity_id
_entity_poly.type
_entity_poly.pdbx_seq_one_letter_code
_entity_poly.pdbx_strand_id
1 'polypeptide(L)'
;MNRLPLLVAQTVLVLAALSAFGWVVKHRTKGDLDLGWGNVVVDQLAGFPDLFKKSVKEAQTLPQTYVPTPDGFDPINRLTEDVLALSAYSNEDEDRNIDLWNLRTGDVVHRWTLRRDVLDFKVHRRVHHPLLLEDKSVVSFITGREPLFRLDSASNMVWRQDSLLFHHAINLDAEGHIWACVQKFEKGGPWTAYRARYEMDGKTVHFLDNSIARIHPETGHIEYVKSCVDILKENGLEHLVLRSGDPMDPLHLNDVEPALFSGPFFEEGDVFLSFRNLQAVLQFRPSTGEVVRVIDGPLAAQHDVDVLSDSTLVIFNNATQENVGRYTHTAHKYPVSKEQALLKHWYSHVVEYDLASDTFTPLHEELVREHEIMTFSEGLQEPLPDGSYFVEEQNSGVLWVLGDDDVLYKDVLASHHKGHHHLPNWTRIISSFP
;
A
#
# COMPACT_ATOMS: atom_id res chain seq x y z
N MET A 1 -14.10 -35.86 -54.68
CA MET A 1 -12.74 -35.85 -54.07
C MET A 1 -12.85 -35.86 -52.55
N ASN A 2 -12.21 -36.83 -51.95
CA ASN A 2 -12.26 -36.99 -50.48
C ASN A 2 -11.35 -35.91 -49.81
N ARG A 3 -11.95 -34.97 -49.06
CA ARG A 3 -11.21 -33.89 -48.41
C ARG A 3 -10.55 -34.30 -47.09
N LEU A 4 -10.75 -35.52 -46.63
CA LEU A 4 -10.27 -36.05 -45.37
C LEU A 4 -8.72 -35.96 -45.22
N PRO A 5 -7.91 -36.35 -46.27
CA PRO A 5 -6.44 -36.22 -46.13
C PRO A 5 -5.95 -34.79 -45.95
N LEU A 6 -6.62 -33.83 -46.59
CA LEU A 6 -6.29 -32.43 -46.48
C LEU A 6 -6.60 -31.87 -45.05
N LEU A 7 -7.76 -32.24 -44.52
CA LEU A 7 -8.15 -31.89 -43.15
C LEU A 7 -7.19 -32.49 -42.12
N VAL A 8 -6.81 -33.74 -42.29
CA VAL A 8 -5.83 -34.40 -41.39
C VAL A 8 -4.48 -33.67 -41.46
N ALA A 9 -3.98 -33.33 -42.66
CA ALA A 9 -2.72 -32.63 -42.83
C ALA A 9 -2.77 -31.23 -42.20
N GLN A 10 -3.86 -30.49 -42.36
CA GLN A 10 -4.07 -29.18 -41.72
C GLN A 10 -4.09 -29.27 -40.18
N THR A 11 -4.80 -30.27 -39.65
CA THR A 11 -4.86 -30.49 -38.20
C THR A 11 -3.47 -30.80 -37.64
N VAL A 12 -2.69 -31.67 -38.30
CA VAL A 12 -1.31 -31.98 -37.88
C VAL A 12 -0.43 -30.76 -37.90
N LEU A 13 -0.52 -29.90 -38.94
CA LEU A 13 0.25 -28.67 -39.03
C LEU A 13 -0.11 -27.69 -37.91
N VAL A 14 -1.39 -27.52 -37.61
CA VAL A 14 -1.86 -26.66 -36.51
C VAL A 14 -1.34 -27.17 -35.16
N LEU A 15 -1.43 -28.46 -34.90
CA LEU A 15 -0.94 -29.05 -33.66
C LEU A 15 0.59 -28.91 -33.53
N ALA A 16 1.33 -29.06 -34.62
CA ALA A 16 2.77 -28.88 -34.65
C ALA A 16 3.14 -27.42 -34.37
N ALA A 17 2.41 -26.46 -34.97
CA ALA A 17 2.62 -25.03 -34.73
C ALA A 17 2.30 -24.64 -33.26
N LEU A 18 1.20 -25.12 -32.70
CA LEU A 18 0.85 -24.91 -31.30
C LEU A 18 1.88 -25.50 -30.34
N SER A 19 2.39 -26.70 -30.64
CA SER A 19 3.44 -27.36 -29.85
C SER A 19 4.75 -26.57 -29.88
N ALA A 20 5.14 -26.09 -31.07
CA ALA A 20 6.32 -25.25 -31.22
C ALA A 20 6.19 -23.91 -30.46
N PHE A 21 5.02 -23.27 -30.55
CA PHE A 21 4.73 -22.05 -29.78
C PHE A 21 4.75 -22.32 -28.27
N GLY A 22 4.12 -23.40 -27.81
CA GLY A 22 4.15 -23.78 -26.41
C GLY A 22 5.57 -24.05 -25.88
N TRP A 23 6.43 -24.63 -26.72
CA TRP A 23 7.85 -24.83 -26.40
C TRP A 23 8.57 -23.48 -26.26
N VAL A 24 8.36 -22.54 -27.20
CA VAL A 24 8.94 -21.18 -27.16
C VAL A 24 8.49 -20.46 -25.87
N VAL A 25 7.22 -20.42 -25.56
CA VAL A 25 6.68 -19.80 -24.35
C VAL A 25 7.32 -20.41 -23.10
N LYS A 26 7.39 -21.76 -23.02
CA LYS A 26 7.98 -22.45 -21.87
C LYS A 26 9.44 -22.08 -21.63
N HIS A 27 10.25 -22.00 -22.69
CA HIS A 27 11.67 -21.68 -22.56
C HIS A 27 11.88 -20.17 -22.33
N ARG A 28 11.02 -19.33 -22.89
CA ARG A 28 11.03 -17.89 -22.64
C ARG A 28 10.70 -17.58 -21.16
N THR A 29 9.67 -18.21 -20.60
CA THR A 29 9.29 -18.02 -19.19
C THR A 29 10.31 -18.56 -18.20
N LYS A 30 11.12 -19.55 -18.61
CA LYS A 30 12.24 -20.08 -17.82
C LYS A 30 13.51 -19.22 -17.91
N GLY A 31 13.54 -18.26 -18.83
CA GLY A 31 14.73 -17.46 -19.08
C GLY A 31 15.80 -18.15 -19.97
N ASP A 32 15.49 -19.35 -20.49
CA ASP A 32 16.43 -20.13 -21.32
C ASP A 32 16.49 -19.66 -22.79
N LEU A 33 15.52 -18.84 -23.22
CA LEU A 33 15.37 -18.40 -24.61
C LEU A 33 15.21 -16.89 -24.67
N ASP A 34 16.10 -16.24 -25.43
CA ASP A 34 16.01 -14.84 -25.76
C ASP A 34 15.85 -14.67 -27.29
N LEU A 35 14.73 -14.08 -27.70
CA LEU A 35 14.38 -13.81 -29.08
C LEU A 35 14.55 -12.34 -29.46
N GLY A 36 15.25 -11.54 -28.64
CA GLY A 36 15.42 -10.12 -28.84
C GLY A 36 14.06 -9.40 -28.90
N TRP A 37 13.78 -8.65 -29.98
CA TRP A 37 12.48 -7.98 -30.15
C TRP A 37 11.28 -8.93 -30.20
N GLY A 38 11.50 -10.20 -30.59
CA GLY A 38 10.46 -11.22 -30.60
C GLY A 38 9.90 -11.58 -29.22
N ASN A 39 10.63 -11.28 -28.15
CA ASN A 39 10.17 -11.50 -26.79
C ASN A 39 8.84 -10.79 -26.50
N VAL A 40 8.71 -9.55 -26.96
CA VAL A 40 7.49 -8.74 -26.75
C VAL A 40 6.28 -9.42 -27.39
N VAL A 41 6.42 -9.97 -28.59
CA VAL A 41 5.33 -10.66 -29.30
C VAL A 41 4.94 -11.96 -28.58
N VAL A 42 5.93 -12.75 -28.16
CA VAL A 42 5.68 -13.99 -27.43
C VAL A 42 5.01 -13.73 -26.09
N ASP A 43 5.50 -12.76 -25.32
CA ASP A 43 4.97 -12.39 -24.01
C ASP A 43 3.52 -11.87 -24.13
N GLN A 44 3.22 -11.06 -25.16
CA GLN A 44 1.84 -10.60 -25.43
C GLN A 44 0.90 -11.72 -25.83
N LEU A 45 1.35 -12.62 -26.73
CA LEU A 45 0.52 -13.74 -27.15
C LEU A 45 0.30 -14.77 -26.02
N ALA A 46 1.32 -15.00 -25.21
CA ALA A 46 1.20 -15.87 -24.05
C ALA A 46 0.27 -15.30 -22.96
N GLY A 47 0.30 -13.98 -22.76
CA GLY A 47 -0.54 -13.26 -21.81
C GLY A 47 -1.96 -12.96 -22.31
N PHE A 48 -2.24 -13.15 -23.59
CA PHE A 48 -3.55 -12.82 -24.19
C PHE A 48 -4.76 -13.49 -23.50
N PRO A 49 -4.72 -14.79 -23.12
CA PRO A 49 -5.84 -15.41 -22.41
C PRO A 49 -6.15 -14.73 -21.07
N ASP A 50 -5.12 -14.30 -20.36
CA ASP A 50 -5.28 -13.64 -19.05
C ASP A 50 -5.78 -12.21 -19.22
N LEU A 51 -5.28 -11.48 -20.22
CA LEU A 51 -5.79 -10.16 -20.60
C LEU A 51 -7.27 -10.23 -21.03
N PHE A 52 -7.63 -11.25 -21.82
CA PHE A 52 -9.02 -11.45 -22.24
C PHE A 52 -9.94 -11.78 -21.05
N LYS A 53 -9.53 -12.70 -20.17
CA LYS A 53 -10.27 -13.02 -18.95
C LYS A 53 -10.43 -11.79 -18.05
N LYS A 54 -9.37 -11.03 -17.88
CA LYS A 54 -9.39 -9.79 -17.11
C LYS A 54 -10.37 -8.79 -17.69
N SER A 55 -10.30 -8.55 -19.01
CA SER A 55 -11.21 -7.59 -19.69
C SER A 55 -12.67 -8.01 -19.62
N VAL A 56 -12.97 -9.30 -19.76
CA VAL A 56 -14.35 -9.81 -19.61
C VAL A 56 -14.82 -9.67 -18.16
N LYS A 57 -13.97 -9.96 -17.19
CA LYS A 57 -14.29 -9.83 -15.77
C LYS A 57 -14.52 -8.34 -15.41
N GLU A 58 -13.66 -7.45 -15.87
CA GLU A 58 -13.78 -6.01 -15.64
C GLU A 58 -15.07 -5.44 -16.26
N ALA A 59 -15.52 -5.96 -17.39
CA ALA A 59 -16.78 -5.55 -17.99
C ALA A 59 -18.05 -6.05 -17.25
N GLN A 60 -17.90 -7.05 -16.36
CA GLN A 60 -18.99 -7.70 -15.64
C GLN A 60 -19.01 -7.41 -14.13
N THR A 61 -17.97 -6.80 -13.59
CA THR A 61 -17.81 -6.57 -12.16
C THR A 61 -17.63 -5.07 -11.87
N LEU A 62 -18.02 -4.68 -10.68
CA LEU A 62 -17.71 -3.34 -10.18
C LEU A 62 -16.19 -3.11 -10.13
N PRO A 63 -15.72 -1.85 -10.26
CA PRO A 63 -14.32 -1.51 -10.01
C PRO A 63 -13.83 -2.05 -8.66
N GLN A 64 -12.53 -2.32 -8.54
CA GLN A 64 -11.92 -2.81 -7.28
C GLN A 64 -11.98 -1.78 -6.13
N THR A 65 -12.50 -0.60 -6.39
CA THR A 65 -12.80 0.44 -5.39
C THR A 65 -14.11 0.18 -4.63
N TYR A 66 -14.86 -0.85 -5.04
CA TYR A 66 -16.00 -1.39 -4.32
C TYR A 66 -15.68 -2.82 -3.90
N VAL A 67 -15.90 -3.13 -2.65
CA VAL A 67 -15.68 -4.47 -2.10
C VAL A 67 -16.99 -5.09 -1.63
N PRO A 68 -17.14 -6.43 -1.71
CA PRO A 68 -18.33 -7.09 -1.20
C PRO A 68 -18.47 -6.88 0.30
N THR A 69 -19.64 -6.45 0.74
CA THR A 69 -19.96 -6.43 2.17
C THR A 69 -20.07 -7.87 2.69
N PRO A 70 -19.39 -8.23 3.78
CA PRO A 70 -19.46 -9.58 4.33
C PRO A 70 -20.90 -10.02 4.62
N ASP A 71 -21.21 -11.28 4.35
CA ASP A 71 -22.54 -11.85 4.66
C ASP A 71 -22.83 -11.76 6.16
N GLY A 72 -23.99 -11.22 6.51
CA GLY A 72 -24.36 -11.04 7.90
C GLY A 72 -23.61 -9.92 8.64
N PHE A 73 -23.01 -8.99 7.88
CA PHE A 73 -22.35 -7.82 8.46
C PHE A 73 -23.31 -7.05 9.35
N ASP A 74 -22.92 -6.87 10.61
CA ASP A 74 -23.67 -6.12 11.61
C ASP A 74 -22.79 -4.99 12.16
N PRO A 75 -23.13 -3.72 11.87
CA PRO A 75 -22.37 -2.58 12.32
C PRO A 75 -22.48 -2.41 13.85
N ILE A 76 -21.42 -1.92 14.46
CA ILE A 76 -21.34 -1.59 15.90
C ILE A 76 -21.00 -0.12 16.02
N ASN A 77 -21.76 0.62 16.82
CA ASN A 77 -21.42 1.98 17.19
C ASN A 77 -21.77 2.24 18.66
N ARG A 78 -20.76 2.23 19.50
CA ARG A 78 -20.81 2.48 20.94
C ARG A 78 -19.96 3.68 21.33
N LEU A 79 -19.51 4.46 20.35
CA LEU A 79 -18.70 5.66 20.57
C LEU A 79 -19.48 6.67 21.41
N THR A 80 -18.89 7.16 22.48
CA THR A 80 -19.44 8.20 23.34
C THR A 80 -18.93 9.58 22.97
N GLU A 81 -17.74 9.66 22.42
CA GLU A 81 -17.09 10.90 21.97
C GLU A 81 -16.98 10.93 20.45
N ASP A 82 -16.81 12.13 19.89
CA ASP A 82 -16.63 12.31 18.46
C ASP A 82 -15.25 11.78 18.02
N VAL A 83 -15.25 10.92 17.02
CA VAL A 83 -14.05 10.44 16.35
C VAL A 83 -14.14 10.93 14.91
N LEU A 84 -13.23 11.82 14.53
CA LEU A 84 -13.18 12.41 13.19
C LEU A 84 -12.21 11.62 12.31
N ALA A 85 -12.74 10.97 11.29
CA ALA A 85 -11.99 10.13 10.35
C ALA A 85 -11.93 10.77 8.97
N LEU A 86 -10.73 11.05 8.48
CA LEU A 86 -10.46 11.59 7.16
C LEU A 86 -10.21 10.44 6.18
N SER A 87 -11.24 10.02 5.45
CA SER A 87 -11.19 8.85 4.56
C SER A 87 -11.22 9.25 3.09
N ALA A 88 -10.38 8.61 2.29
CA ALA A 88 -10.38 8.76 0.84
C ALA A 88 -11.01 7.55 0.16
N TYR A 89 -11.86 7.76 -0.84
CA TYR A 89 -12.51 6.66 -1.56
C TYR A 89 -12.99 7.13 -2.96
N SER A 90 -13.35 6.16 -3.82
CA SER A 90 -13.99 6.44 -5.11
C SER A 90 -15.50 6.50 -4.93
N ASN A 91 -16.14 7.58 -5.37
CA ASN A 91 -17.60 7.70 -5.32
C ASN A 91 -18.28 7.06 -6.54
N GLU A 92 -19.59 7.12 -6.60
CA GLU A 92 -20.43 6.51 -7.63
C GLU A 92 -20.23 7.12 -9.04
N ASP A 93 -19.80 8.37 -9.12
CA ASP A 93 -19.47 9.07 -10.37
C ASP A 93 -18.02 8.80 -10.81
N GLU A 94 -17.33 7.89 -10.10
CA GLU A 94 -15.91 7.57 -10.29
C GLU A 94 -14.96 8.75 -10.04
N ASP A 95 -15.44 9.83 -9.41
CA ASP A 95 -14.60 10.86 -8.82
C ASP A 95 -13.96 10.35 -7.51
N ARG A 96 -13.04 11.10 -6.95
CA ARG A 96 -12.37 10.75 -5.68
C ARG A 96 -12.80 11.70 -4.60
N ASN A 97 -13.49 11.16 -3.59
CA ASN A 97 -13.84 11.91 -2.40
C ASN A 97 -12.77 11.72 -1.33
N ILE A 98 -12.54 12.79 -0.59
CA ILE A 98 -11.88 12.79 0.71
C ILE A 98 -12.92 13.37 1.65
N ASP A 99 -13.46 12.54 2.54
CA ASP A 99 -14.50 12.95 3.48
C ASP A 99 -13.95 12.97 4.90
N LEU A 100 -14.26 14.02 5.62
CA LEU A 100 -14.11 14.06 7.06
C LEU A 100 -15.42 13.59 7.68
N TRP A 101 -15.41 12.39 8.23
CA TRP A 101 -16.53 11.75 8.89
C TRP A 101 -16.48 11.93 10.40
N ASN A 102 -17.64 12.13 11.03
CA ASN A 102 -17.78 11.86 12.44
C ASN A 102 -18.31 10.42 12.59
N LEU A 103 -17.46 9.50 13.02
CA LEU A 103 -17.82 8.07 13.14
C LEU A 103 -18.96 7.84 14.14
N ARG A 104 -19.04 8.65 15.20
CA ARG A 104 -20.10 8.52 16.21
C ARG A 104 -21.49 8.83 15.65
N THR A 105 -21.62 9.86 14.84
CA THR A 105 -22.91 10.28 14.29
C THR A 105 -23.19 9.74 12.89
N GLY A 106 -22.15 9.34 12.16
CA GLY A 106 -22.22 8.95 10.76
C GLY A 106 -22.31 10.14 9.79
N ASP A 107 -22.13 11.38 10.27
CA ASP A 107 -22.23 12.58 9.45
C ASP A 107 -20.94 12.89 8.73
N VAL A 108 -21.04 13.36 7.49
CA VAL A 108 -19.91 13.96 6.76
C VAL A 108 -19.79 15.43 7.20
N VAL A 109 -18.73 15.74 7.93
CA VAL A 109 -18.43 17.08 8.43
C VAL A 109 -17.96 18.00 7.30
N HIS A 110 -17.11 17.48 6.43
CA HIS A 110 -16.64 18.19 5.23
C HIS A 110 -16.28 17.19 4.13
N ARG A 111 -16.34 17.64 2.88
CA ARG A 111 -16.01 16.84 1.70
C ARG A 111 -15.16 17.63 0.72
N TRP A 112 -14.07 16.99 0.29
CA TRP A 112 -13.29 17.40 -0.88
C TRP A 112 -13.51 16.39 -2.00
N THR A 113 -13.67 16.88 -3.22
CA THR A 113 -13.86 16.02 -4.39
C THR A 113 -12.85 16.34 -5.46
N LEU A 114 -11.98 15.38 -5.78
CA LEU A 114 -11.13 15.43 -6.95
C LEU A 114 -11.89 14.85 -8.13
N ARG A 115 -12.30 15.71 -9.02
CA ARG A 115 -13.06 15.34 -10.21
C ARG A 115 -12.17 14.79 -11.31
N ARG A 116 -12.65 13.81 -12.04
CA ARG A 116 -11.93 13.19 -13.17
C ARG A 116 -11.59 14.15 -14.29
N ASP A 117 -12.38 15.22 -14.48
CA ASP A 117 -12.11 16.26 -15.49
C ASP A 117 -11.01 17.25 -15.08
N VAL A 118 -10.65 17.30 -13.80
CA VAL A 118 -9.54 18.12 -13.28
C VAL A 118 -8.21 17.39 -13.41
N LEU A 119 -8.22 16.07 -13.18
CA LEU A 119 -7.03 15.23 -13.27
C LEU A 119 -7.43 13.90 -13.92
N ASP A 120 -6.96 13.66 -15.16
CA ASP A 120 -7.25 12.42 -15.88
C ASP A 120 -6.53 11.25 -15.22
N PHE A 121 -7.29 10.41 -14.52
CA PHE A 121 -6.82 9.21 -13.86
C PHE A 121 -7.67 7.99 -14.23
N LYS A 122 -7.07 6.82 -14.11
CA LYS A 122 -7.77 5.56 -14.42
C LYS A 122 -8.75 5.19 -13.31
N VAL A 123 -9.90 4.62 -13.66
CA VAL A 123 -10.99 4.24 -12.75
C VAL A 123 -10.54 3.41 -11.54
N HIS A 124 -9.58 2.51 -11.74
CA HIS A 124 -9.06 1.65 -10.66
C HIS A 124 -8.00 2.30 -9.76
N ARG A 125 -7.62 3.57 -10.04
CA ARG A 125 -6.66 4.29 -9.20
C ARG A 125 -7.36 4.84 -7.97
N ARG A 126 -6.66 4.80 -6.83
CA ARG A 126 -7.17 5.19 -5.52
C ARG A 126 -6.44 6.44 -5.03
N VAL A 127 -7.15 7.32 -4.35
CA VAL A 127 -6.57 8.39 -3.54
C VAL A 127 -6.19 7.79 -2.20
N HIS A 128 -5.03 8.15 -1.66
CA HIS A 128 -4.49 7.53 -0.46
C HIS A 128 -4.07 8.55 0.58
N HIS A 129 -4.20 8.14 1.84
CA HIS A 129 -3.61 8.72 3.04
C HIS A 129 -3.67 10.25 3.07
N PRO A 130 -4.88 10.84 3.10
CA PRO A 130 -5.04 12.27 3.03
C PRO A 130 -4.50 12.97 4.28
N LEU A 131 -3.89 14.14 4.09
CA LEU A 131 -3.48 15.06 5.15
C LEU A 131 -4.40 16.27 5.17
N LEU A 132 -4.94 16.62 6.32
CA LEU A 132 -5.66 17.88 6.55
C LEU A 132 -4.68 18.95 7.02
N LEU A 133 -4.71 20.12 6.37
CA LEU A 133 -3.90 21.28 6.76
C LEU A 133 -4.76 22.29 7.54
N GLU A 134 -4.10 23.20 8.25
CA GLU A 134 -4.75 24.20 9.12
C GLU A 134 -5.71 25.14 8.36
N ASP A 135 -5.45 25.40 7.09
CA ASP A 135 -6.32 26.22 6.22
C ASP A 135 -7.52 25.45 5.63
N LYS A 136 -7.77 24.23 6.12
CA LYS A 136 -8.79 23.30 5.63
C LYS A 136 -8.54 22.79 4.21
N SER A 137 -7.35 22.94 3.69
CA SER A 137 -6.95 22.24 2.48
C SER A 137 -6.53 20.80 2.80
N VAL A 138 -6.58 19.93 1.79
CA VAL A 138 -6.09 18.56 1.91
C VAL A 138 -5.00 18.28 0.91
N VAL A 139 -3.99 17.54 1.35
CA VAL A 139 -2.97 16.97 0.49
C VAL A 139 -3.16 15.48 0.42
N SER A 140 -3.07 14.92 -0.77
CA SER A 140 -3.13 13.49 -1.00
C SER A 140 -2.51 13.15 -2.34
N PHE A 141 -2.41 11.87 -2.67
CA PHE A 141 -1.89 11.40 -3.96
C PHE A 141 -2.80 10.31 -4.53
N ILE A 142 -2.66 10.07 -5.83
CA ILE A 142 -3.32 8.96 -6.51
C ILE A 142 -2.29 7.86 -6.75
N THR A 143 -2.65 6.62 -6.45
CA THR A 143 -1.77 5.46 -6.63
C THR A 143 -1.33 5.28 -8.07
N GLY A 144 -0.07 4.94 -8.27
CA GLY A 144 0.51 4.69 -9.58
C GLY A 144 1.40 5.82 -10.05
N ARG A 145 1.21 6.32 -11.28
CA ARG A 145 2.00 7.42 -11.87
C ARG A 145 1.33 8.78 -11.73
N GLU A 146 0.38 8.87 -10.86
CA GLU A 146 -0.42 10.07 -10.70
C GLU A 146 0.24 11.00 -9.65
N PRO A 147 -0.10 12.30 -9.65
CA PRO A 147 0.59 13.27 -8.81
C PRO A 147 0.19 13.18 -7.33
N LEU A 148 1.08 13.74 -6.49
CA LEU A 148 0.69 14.36 -5.24
C LEU A 148 -0.04 15.67 -5.56
N PHE A 149 -1.09 16.00 -4.84
CA PHE A 149 -1.89 17.20 -5.09
C PHE A 149 -2.39 17.82 -3.79
N ARG A 150 -2.71 19.13 -3.85
CA ARG A 150 -3.41 19.84 -2.78
C ARG A 150 -4.71 20.42 -3.33
N LEU A 151 -5.80 20.21 -2.61
CA LEU A 151 -7.08 20.85 -2.83
C LEU A 151 -7.38 21.84 -1.72
N ASP A 152 -7.91 23.01 -2.06
CA ASP A 152 -8.45 23.94 -1.07
C ASP A 152 -9.77 23.42 -0.46
N SER A 153 -10.30 24.11 0.54
CA SER A 153 -11.57 23.73 1.20
C SER A 153 -12.78 23.69 0.28
N ALA A 154 -12.70 24.30 -0.90
CA ALA A 154 -13.74 24.28 -1.93
C ALA A 154 -13.44 23.26 -3.04
N SER A 155 -12.48 22.37 -2.85
CA SER A 155 -12.05 21.34 -3.81
C SER A 155 -11.36 21.87 -5.08
N ASN A 156 -10.85 23.08 -5.07
CA ASN A 156 -10.05 23.59 -6.18
C ASN A 156 -8.60 23.11 -6.06
N MET A 157 -7.99 22.74 -7.19
CA MET A 157 -6.60 22.36 -7.25
C MET A 157 -5.70 23.57 -6.95
N VAL A 158 -4.95 23.51 -5.84
CA VAL A 158 -3.95 24.53 -5.46
C VAL A 158 -2.65 24.28 -6.19
N TRP A 159 -2.14 23.06 -6.09
CA TRP A 159 -0.95 22.60 -6.82
C TRP A 159 -0.96 21.09 -7.03
N ARG A 160 -0.14 20.65 -7.95
CA ARG A 160 0.16 19.24 -8.19
C ARG A 160 1.66 19.01 -8.40
N GLN A 161 2.16 17.88 -7.92
CA GLN A 161 3.55 17.46 -8.06
C GLN A 161 3.60 16.09 -8.75
N ASP A 162 4.15 16.04 -9.97
CA ASP A 162 4.14 14.86 -10.86
C ASP A 162 5.55 14.38 -11.26
N SER A 163 6.60 14.86 -10.56
CA SER A 163 7.99 14.47 -10.88
C SER A 163 8.45 13.19 -10.15
N LEU A 164 7.71 12.74 -9.15
CA LEU A 164 7.93 11.50 -8.41
C LEU A 164 6.68 10.62 -8.47
N LEU A 165 6.87 9.33 -8.22
CA LEU A 165 5.77 8.40 -8.02
C LEU A 165 5.55 8.26 -6.51
N PHE A 166 4.38 8.69 -6.04
CA PHE A 166 3.97 8.61 -4.64
C PHE A 166 3.25 7.29 -4.36
N HIS A 167 3.48 6.73 -3.19
CA HIS A 167 2.84 5.49 -2.76
C HIS A 167 2.77 5.37 -1.24
N HIS A 168 1.82 4.59 -0.73
CA HIS A 168 1.58 4.28 0.69
C HIS A 168 1.33 5.51 1.55
N ALA A 169 2.34 6.07 2.22
CA ALA A 169 2.16 7.06 3.26
C ALA A 169 2.71 8.45 2.91
N ILE A 170 2.05 9.47 3.45
CA ILE A 170 2.52 10.85 3.55
C ILE A 170 2.25 11.36 4.97
N ASN A 171 3.23 11.95 5.65
CA ASN A 171 3.11 12.45 7.01
C ASN A 171 3.69 13.85 7.15
N LEU A 172 3.23 14.64 8.13
CA LEU A 172 3.75 15.99 8.41
C LEU A 172 4.88 15.92 9.43
N ASP A 173 5.96 16.68 9.21
CA ASP A 173 6.96 16.91 10.25
C ASP A 173 6.57 18.09 11.17
N ALA A 174 7.38 18.33 12.20
CA ALA A 174 7.15 19.41 13.18
C ALA A 174 7.13 20.80 12.55
N GLU A 175 7.75 21.00 11.39
CA GLU A 175 7.76 22.25 10.63
C GLU A 175 6.57 22.36 9.66
N GLY A 176 5.73 21.30 9.58
CA GLY A 176 4.58 21.20 8.67
C GLY A 176 4.94 20.81 7.24
N HIS A 177 6.17 20.36 6.98
CA HIS A 177 6.52 19.80 5.66
C HIS A 177 6.06 18.35 5.54
N ILE A 178 5.83 17.95 4.30
CA ILE A 178 5.30 16.63 3.99
C ILE A 178 6.44 15.64 3.72
N TRP A 179 6.55 14.59 4.53
CA TRP A 179 7.35 13.42 4.20
C TRP A 179 6.52 12.41 3.42
N ALA A 180 7.12 11.77 2.43
CA ALA A 180 6.41 10.87 1.53
C ALA A 180 7.26 9.66 1.14
N CYS A 181 6.60 8.51 1.04
CA CYS A 181 7.13 7.33 0.33
C CYS A 181 7.08 7.59 -1.17
N VAL A 182 8.22 7.52 -1.85
CA VAL A 182 8.31 7.81 -3.27
C VAL A 182 9.21 6.82 -4.02
N GLN A 183 9.02 6.80 -5.34
CA GLN A 183 9.95 6.17 -6.27
C GLN A 183 10.38 7.18 -7.32
N LYS A 184 11.67 7.17 -7.65
CA LYS A 184 12.20 7.96 -8.75
C LYS A 184 11.88 7.27 -10.07
N PHE A 185 11.57 8.05 -11.11
CA PHE A 185 11.38 7.54 -12.45
C PHE A 185 11.98 8.48 -13.51
N GLU A 186 12.41 7.91 -14.62
CA GLU A 186 12.78 8.71 -15.78
C GLU A 186 11.52 9.01 -16.61
N LYS A 187 11.20 10.29 -16.76
CA LYS A 187 10.05 10.76 -17.53
C LYS A 187 10.15 10.30 -18.98
N GLY A 188 9.18 9.50 -19.43
CA GLY A 188 9.14 8.98 -20.81
C GLY A 188 9.88 7.66 -21.04
N GLY A 189 10.49 7.08 -20.01
CA GLY A 189 11.14 5.78 -20.09
C GLY A 189 10.18 4.59 -20.18
N PRO A 190 10.63 3.45 -20.73
CA PRO A 190 9.87 2.21 -20.66
C PRO A 190 9.71 1.74 -19.20
N TRP A 191 8.81 0.81 -18.95
CA TRP A 191 8.55 0.23 -17.62
C TRP A 191 9.83 -0.20 -16.86
N THR A 192 10.87 -0.59 -17.57
CA THR A 192 12.18 -0.94 -17.05
C THR A 192 12.97 0.24 -16.46
N ALA A 193 12.59 1.47 -16.76
CA ALA A 193 13.23 2.69 -16.23
C ALA A 193 12.87 3.01 -14.77
N TYR A 194 11.90 2.29 -14.16
CA TYR A 194 11.55 2.42 -12.75
C TYR A 194 12.45 1.65 -11.81
N ARG A 195 13.43 0.93 -12.34
CA ARG A 195 14.29 0.08 -11.55
C ARG A 195 15.59 0.80 -11.28
N ALA A 196 15.94 0.94 -10.00
CA ALA A 196 17.27 1.33 -9.62
C ALA A 196 18.28 0.38 -10.27
N ARG A 197 19.33 0.96 -10.82
CA ARG A 197 20.53 0.25 -11.16
C ARG A 197 21.39 0.20 -9.92
N TYR A 198 21.61 -0.97 -9.38
CA TYR A 198 22.43 -1.14 -8.21
C TYR A 198 23.60 -2.07 -8.53
N GLU A 199 24.83 -1.65 -8.18
CA GLU A 199 26.02 -2.46 -8.33
C GLU A 199 26.27 -3.22 -7.02
N MET A 200 26.13 -4.54 -7.05
CA MET A 200 26.36 -5.41 -5.92
C MET A 200 27.32 -6.53 -6.35
N ASP A 201 28.45 -6.67 -5.66
CA ASP A 201 29.50 -7.67 -5.95
C ASP A 201 29.94 -7.68 -7.44
N GLY A 202 30.08 -6.48 -8.04
CA GLY A 202 30.47 -6.33 -9.45
C GLY A 202 29.40 -6.77 -10.45
N LYS A 203 28.16 -6.96 -10.01
CA LYS A 203 26.99 -7.25 -10.85
C LYS A 203 25.99 -6.13 -10.76
N THR A 204 25.42 -5.75 -11.89
CA THR A 204 24.30 -4.83 -11.92
C THR A 204 23.01 -5.59 -11.63
N VAL A 205 22.32 -5.24 -10.54
CA VAL A 205 20.97 -5.69 -10.22
C VAL A 205 19.98 -4.56 -10.46
N HIS A 206 18.76 -4.91 -10.79
CA HIS A 206 17.68 -3.98 -11.07
C HIS A 206 16.48 -4.33 -10.21
N PHE A 207 16.02 -3.40 -9.37
CA PHE A 207 14.81 -3.52 -8.57
C PHE A 207 14.16 -2.14 -8.37
N LEU A 208 12.99 -2.09 -7.78
CA LEU A 208 12.33 -0.84 -7.42
C LEU A 208 13.14 -0.10 -6.37
N ASP A 209 13.56 1.12 -6.68
CA ASP A 209 14.27 1.99 -5.74
C ASP A 209 13.26 2.82 -4.97
N ASN A 210 12.90 2.31 -3.81
CA ASN A 210 12.13 3.07 -2.86
C ASN A 210 12.98 4.24 -2.32
N SER A 211 12.37 5.40 -2.20
CA SER A 211 13.01 6.63 -1.74
C SER A 211 12.08 7.37 -0.78
N ILE A 212 12.64 8.22 0.04
CA ILE A 212 11.90 9.19 0.84
C ILE A 212 12.02 10.58 0.22
N ALA A 213 10.98 11.38 0.36
CA ALA A 213 11.00 12.79 -0.08
C ALA A 213 10.41 13.70 0.98
N ARG A 214 10.94 14.93 1.07
CA ARG A 214 10.38 16.03 1.86
C ARG A 214 9.88 17.11 0.91
N ILE A 215 8.64 17.55 1.09
CA ILE A 215 7.93 18.42 0.18
C ILE A 215 7.35 19.62 0.94
N HIS A 216 7.51 20.81 0.39
CA HIS A 216 6.94 22.05 0.94
C HIS A 216 5.42 22.06 0.74
N PRO A 217 4.60 22.21 1.80
CA PRO A 217 3.14 22.03 1.74
C PRO A 217 2.44 23.11 0.91
N GLU A 218 2.97 24.35 0.87
CA GLU A 218 2.34 25.46 0.16
C GLU A 218 2.58 25.43 -1.36
N THR A 219 3.70 24.84 -1.78
CA THR A 219 4.14 24.94 -3.19
C THR A 219 4.21 23.58 -3.90
N GLY A 220 4.22 22.48 -3.16
CA GLY A 220 4.53 21.15 -3.68
C GLY A 220 5.98 20.97 -4.14
N HIS A 221 6.86 21.92 -3.79
CA HIS A 221 8.28 21.84 -4.14
C HIS A 221 8.98 20.74 -3.35
N ILE A 222 9.76 19.91 -4.06
CA ILE A 222 10.56 18.86 -3.44
C ILE A 222 11.85 19.45 -2.92
N GLU A 223 12.04 19.38 -1.62
CA GLU A 223 13.21 19.95 -0.92
C GLU A 223 14.30 18.91 -0.69
N TYR A 224 13.90 17.65 -0.51
CA TYR A 224 14.82 16.55 -0.23
C TYR A 224 14.32 15.28 -0.88
N VAL A 225 15.24 14.47 -1.42
CA VAL A 225 14.96 13.10 -1.88
C VAL A 225 16.18 12.23 -1.60
N LYS A 226 15.97 11.10 -0.95
CA LYS A 226 17.04 10.12 -0.67
C LYS A 226 16.59 8.71 -1.00
N SER A 227 17.41 7.98 -1.73
CA SER A 227 17.20 6.56 -1.99
C SER A 227 17.39 5.74 -0.72
N CYS A 228 16.44 4.85 -0.42
CA CYS A 228 16.54 3.95 0.73
C CYS A 228 17.69 2.93 0.58
N VAL A 229 18.00 2.53 -0.64
CA VAL A 229 19.17 1.68 -0.90
C VAL A 229 20.46 2.42 -0.59
N ASP A 230 20.56 3.71 -0.95
CA ASP A 230 21.72 4.52 -0.60
C ASP A 230 21.84 4.71 0.92
N ILE A 231 20.70 4.89 1.64
CA ILE A 231 20.69 4.92 3.11
C ILE A 231 21.30 3.63 3.67
N LEU A 232 20.81 2.47 3.22
CA LEU A 232 21.35 1.18 3.69
C LEU A 232 22.82 1.02 3.38
N LYS A 233 23.25 1.39 2.17
CA LYS A 233 24.64 1.28 1.73
C LYS A 233 25.59 2.18 2.52
N GLU A 234 25.23 3.43 2.69
CA GLU A 234 26.05 4.42 3.42
C GLU A 234 26.22 4.03 4.90
N ASN A 235 25.30 3.22 5.42
CA ASN A 235 25.33 2.71 6.79
C ASN A 235 25.81 1.26 6.93
N GLY A 236 26.30 0.61 5.85
CA GLY A 236 26.80 -0.77 5.90
C GLY A 236 25.72 -1.83 6.14
N LEU A 237 24.47 -1.52 5.78
CA LEU A 237 23.29 -2.34 6.02
C LEU A 237 22.75 -3.03 4.75
N GLU A 238 23.53 -3.08 3.67
CA GLU A 238 23.11 -3.70 2.40
C GLU A 238 22.67 -5.16 2.55
N HIS A 239 23.23 -5.85 3.53
CA HIS A 239 22.88 -7.23 3.82
C HIS A 239 21.39 -7.42 4.14
N LEU A 240 20.68 -6.36 4.58
CA LEU A 240 19.24 -6.41 4.86
C LEU A 240 18.45 -6.65 3.56
N VAL A 241 18.91 -6.14 2.42
CA VAL A 241 18.26 -6.38 1.11
C VAL A 241 18.16 -7.87 0.80
N LEU A 242 19.12 -8.67 1.28
CA LEU A 242 19.13 -10.12 1.08
C LEU A 242 18.09 -10.87 1.92
N ARG A 243 17.48 -10.22 2.91
CA ARG A 243 16.40 -10.80 3.74
C ARG A 243 15.07 -10.87 3.00
N SER A 244 14.92 -10.04 1.97
CA SER A 244 13.67 -9.97 1.21
C SER A 244 13.44 -11.20 0.34
N GLY A 245 12.19 -11.67 0.33
CA GLY A 245 11.72 -12.71 -0.59
C GLY A 245 11.35 -12.18 -1.97
N ASP A 246 11.27 -10.86 -2.17
CA ASP A 246 10.96 -10.23 -3.46
C ASP A 246 12.20 -9.58 -4.10
N PRO A 247 12.76 -10.21 -5.16
CA PRO A 247 13.95 -9.66 -5.82
C PRO A 247 13.65 -8.42 -6.67
N MET A 248 12.38 -8.08 -6.88
CA MET A 248 11.95 -6.96 -7.73
C MET A 248 11.61 -5.72 -6.92
N ASP A 249 11.18 -5.90 -5.68
CA ASP A 249 10.85 -4.84 -4.72
C ASP A 249 11.36 -5.25 -3.32
N PRO A 250 12.67 -5.36 -3.14
CA PRO A 250 13.24 -5.95 -1.94
C PRO A 250 12.99 -5.14 -0.67
N LEU A 251 12.77 -3.85 -0.78
CA LEU A 251 12.53 -2.97 0.36
C LEU A 251 11.05 -2.83 0.66
N HIS A 252 10.28 -2.42 -0.32
CA HIS A 252 8.86 -2.09 -0.20
C HIS A 252 8.60 -1.13 0.96
N LEU A 253 9.17 0.08 0.84
CA LEU A 253 8.91 1.16 1.80
C LEU A 253 7.43 1.48 1.78
N ASN A 254 6.79 1.46 2.94
CA ASN A 254 5.35 1.69 3.04
C ASN A 254 4.97 2.73 4.09
N ASP A 255 5.94 3.21 4.88
CA ASP A 255 5.72 4.35 5.73
C ASP A 255 6.99 5.16 5.95
N VAL A 256 6.83 6.46 6.20
CA VAL A 256 7.85 7.42 6.58
C VAL A 256 7.28 8.34 7.65
N GLU A 257 7.47 7.99 8.91
CA GLU A 257 6.91 8.71 10.04
C GLU A 257 7.96 9.62 10.68
N PRO A 258 7.79 10.97 10.65
CA PRO A 258 8.70 11.91 11.28
C PRO A 258 8.47 12.01 12.78
N ALA A 259 9.55 12.05 13.55
CA ALA A 259 9.49 12.42 14.96
C ALA A 259 9.19 13.92 15.10
N LEU A 260 8.05 14.24 15.68
CA LEU A 260 7.57 15.63 15.85
C LEU A 260 8.19 16.36 17.05
N PHE A 261 8.93 15.66 17.88
CA PHE A 261 9.62 16.16 19.08
C PHE A 261 10.83 15.29 19.37
N SER A 262 11.68 15.75 20.30
CA SER A 262 12.82 14.95 20.76
C SER A 262 12.48 14.17 22.02
N GLY A 263 12.91 12.91 22.10
CA GLY A 263 12.84 12.03 23.25
C GLY A 263 14.22 11.50 23.67
N PRO A 264 14.28 10.61 24.66
CA PRO A 264 15.54 9.97 25.08
C PRO A 264 16.18 9.10 24.01
N PHE A 265 15.40 8.62 23.01
CA PHE A 265 15.81 7.61 22.03
C PHE A 265 15.80 8.13 20.60
N PHE A 266 15.27 9.32 20.35
CA PHE A 266 15.22 9.93 19.02
C PHE A 266 15.27 11.47 19.13
N GLU A 267 15.61 12.13 18.05
CA GLU A 267 15.60 13.56 17.91
C GLU A 267 14.45 14.01 16.99
N GLU A 268 13.91 15.21 17.23
CA GLU A 268 12.99 15.84 16.30
C GLU A 268 13.59 15.88 14.89
N GLY A 269 12.83 15.44 13.90
CA GLY A 269 13.28 15.31 12.52
C GLY A 269 13.96 13.99 12.19
N ASP A 270 14.17 13.07 13.15
CA ASP A 270 14.39 11.66 12.82
C ASP A 270 13.16 11.13 12.08
N VAL A 271 13.32 10.17 11.17
CA VAL A 271 12.21 9.52 10.48
C VAL A 271 12.25 8.01 10.69
N PHE A 272 11.09 7.44 11.01
CA PHE A 272 10.92 5.99 11.11
C PHE A 272 10.44 5.46 9.78
N LEU A 273 11.24 4.59 9.15
CA LEU A 273 11.01 4.04 7.83
C LEU A 273 10.53 2.60 7.95
N SER A 274 9.28 2.33 7.60
CA SER A 274 8.76 0.97 7.59
C SER A 274 9.04 0.29 6.26
N PHE A 275 9.77 -0.81 6.30
CA PHE A 275 10.11 -1.64 5.15
C PHE A 275 9.40 -2.98 5.21
N ARG A 276 8.29 -3.10 4.50
CA ARG A 276 7.44 -4.30 4.49
C ARG A 276 8.21 -5.58 4.19
N ASN A 277 9.03 -5.56 3.15
CA ASN A 277 9.70 -6.75 2.65
C ASN A 277 11.00 -7.06 3.41
N LEU A 278 11.51 -6.13 4.19
CA LEU A 278 12.58 -6.37 5.16
C LEU A 278 12.04 -6.84 6.51
N GLN A 279 10.74 -6.66 6.76
CA GLN A 279 10.09 -6.94 8.06
C GLN A 279 10.79 -6.17 9.18
N ALA A 280 11.06 -4.88 8.92
CA ALA A 280 11.81 -4.02 9.83
C ALA A 280 11.38 -2.56 9.70
N VAL A 281 11.59 -1.82 10.79
CA VAL A 281 11.51 -0.36 10.82
C VAL A 281 12.91 0.19 11.09
N LEU A 282 13.33 1.21 10.35
CA LEU A 282 14.60 1.89 10.56
C LEU A 282 14.38 3.30 11.09
N GLN A 283 15.05 3.65 12.18
CA GLN A 283 15.18 5.03 12.61
C GLN A 283 16.33 5.67 11.84
N PHE A 284 16.01 6.59 10.95
CA PHE A 284 16.97 7.31 10.12
C PHE A 284 17.00 8.79 10.50
N ARG A 285 18.21 9.36 10.59
CA ARG A 285 18.44 10.78 10.87
C ARG A 285 18.86 11.50 9.59
N PRO A 286 17.96 12.22 8.92
CA PRO A 286 18.28 12.90 7.65
C PRO A 286 19.38 13.93 7.75
N SER A 287 19.51 14.62 8.90
CA SER A 287 20.52 15.67 9.16
C SER A 287 21.95 15.15 9.13
N THR A 288 22.19 13.90 9.52
CA THR A 288 23.52 13.25 9.52
C THR A 288 23.68 12.16 8.48
N GLY A 289 22.57 11.61 7.97
CA GLY A 289 22.56 10.46 7.09
C GLY A 289 22.73 9.13 7.82
N GLU A 290 22.61 9.10 9.14
CA GLU A 290 22.81 7.92 9.98
C GLU A 290 21.53 7.11 10.18
N VAL A 291 21.63 5.79 10.08
CA VAL A 291 20.63 4.88 10.62
C VAL A 291 20.95 4.64 12.10
N VAL A 292 20.18 5.29 12.95
CA VAL A 292 20.38 5.26 14.41
C VAL A 292 20.00 3.91 14.99
N ARG A 293 18.97 3.26 14.44
CA ARG A 293 18.45 1.98 14.93
C ARG A 293 17.82 1.18 13.80
N VAL A 294 17.97 -0.15 13.88
CA VAL A 294 17.21 -1.12 13.10
C VAL A 294 16.31 -1.87 14.09
N ILE A 295 15.00 -1.76 13.89
CA ILE A 295 13.97 -2.42 14.69
C ILE A 295 13.49 -3.62 13.88
N ASP A 296 13.91 -4.80 14.26
CA ASP A 296 13.44 -6.06 13.69
C ASP A 296 13.03 -7.02 14.81
N GLY A 297 11.99 -7.80 14.53
CA GLY A 297 11.42 -8.67 15.56
C GLY A 297 10.25 -9.48 15.03
N PRO A 298 9.17 -9.62 15.81
CA PRO A 298 7.99 -10.39 15.39
C PRO A 298 7.09 -9.62 14.38
N LEU A 299 7.71 -8.86 13.47
CA LEU A 299 7.01 -8.12 12.41
C LEU A 299 6.93 -8.98 11.15
N ALA A 300 5.79 -8.92 10.47
CA ALA A 300 5.58 -9.63 9.22
C ALA A 300 4.68 -8.82 8.29
N ALA A 301 5.26 -8.27 7.24
CA ALA A 301 4.59 -7.41 6.27
C ALA A 301 3.91 -6.18 6.91
N GLN A 302 4.49 -5.64 7.98
CA GLN A 302 3.97 -4.50 8.72
C GLN A 302 3.79 -3.26 7.84
N HIS A 303 2.87 -2.41 8.25
CA HIS A 303 2.61 -1.08 7.71
C HIS A 303 2.49 -0.10 8.87
N ASP A 304 2.38 1.18 8.56
CA ASP A 304 1.93 2.21 9.48
C ASP A 304 2.65 2.21 10.84
N VAL A 305 3.53 3.17 11.02
CA VAL A 305 4.35 3.32 12.22
C VAL A 305 4.14 4.71 12.79
N ASP A 306 3.65 4.81 14.02
CA ASP A 306 3.48 6.08 14.70
C ASP A 306 4.39 6.23 15.91
N VAL A 307 4.80 7.46 16.20
CA VAL A 307 5.48 7.83 17.43
C VAL A 307 4.45 8.16 18.51
N LEU A 308 4.17 7.19 19.38
CA LEU A 308 3.14 7.34 20.42
C LEU A 308 3.62 8.19 21.62
N SER A 309 4.87 8.03 22.04
CA SER A 309 5.45 8.72 23.18
C SER A 309 6.95 8.95 22.99
N ASP A 310 7.63 9.49 23.99
CA ASP A 310 9.08 9.71 23.98
C ASP A 310 9.91 8.42 23.98
N SER A 311 9.28 7.27 24.14
CA SER A 311 9.93 5.94 24.18
C SER A 311 9.13 4.83 23.49
N THR A 312 7.99 5.12 22.87
CA THR A 312 7.11 4.09 22.33
C THR A 312 6.72 4.39 20.89
N LEU A 313 6.85 3.38 20.04
CA LEU A 313 6.24 3.36 18.70
C LEU A 313 5.02 2.44 18.71
N VAL A 314 4.06 2.73 17.85
CA VAL A 314 2.96 1.81 17.52
C VAL A 314 3.09 1.41 16.06
N ILE A 315 2.85 0.15 15.77
CA ILE A 315 3.08 -0.44 14.44
C ILE A 315 1.87 -1.30 14.09
N PHE A 316 1.32 -1.12 12.90
CA PHE A 316 0.35 -2.04 12.35
C PHE A 316 1.06 -3.25 11.75
N ASN A 317 1.01 -4.39 12.43
CA ASN A 317 1.61 -5.63 11.97
C ASN A 317 0.57 -6.49 11.26
N ASN A 318 0.65 -6.59 9.94
CA ASN A 318 -0.25 -7.45 9.16
C ASN A 318 -0.13 -8.92 9.57
N ALA A 319 1.00 -9.33 10.14
CA ALA A 319 1.30 -10.69 10.58
C ALA A 319 1.10 -11.73 9.46
N THR A 320 1.39 -11.36 8.22
CA THR A 320 1.20 -12.20 7.04
C THR A 320 2.51 -12.47 6.34
N GLN A 321 2.58 -13.58 5.64
CA GLN A 321 3.68 -13.81 4.71
C GLN A 321 3.37 -13.16 3.37
N GLU A 322 4.38 -12.53 2.77
CA GLU A 322 4.30 -12.07 1.41
C GLU A 322 3.83 -13.20 0.48
N ASN A 323 2.95 -12.84 -0.47
CA ASN A 323 2.44 -13.77 -1.47
C ASN A 323 1.45 -14.84 -0.99
N VAL A 324 0.91 -14.80 0.23
CA VAL A 324 -0.18 -15.70 0.61
C VAL A 324 -1.33 -15.58 -0.39
N GLY A 325 -1.70 -14.37 -0.79
CA GLY A 325 -2.71 -14.15 -1.85
C GLY A 325 -2.30 -14.74 -3.22
N ARG A 326 -1.03 -14.72 -3.57
CA ARG A 326 -0.54 -15.34 -4.81
C ARG A 326 -0.60 -16.87 -4.75
N TYR A 327 -0.37 -17.47 -3.60
CA TYR A 327 -0.47 -18.92 -3.43
C TYR A 327 -1.92 -19.42 -3.50
N THR A 328 -2.89 -18.59 -3.14
CA THR A 328 -4.31 -18.96 -3.21
C THR A 328 -4.93 -18.76 -4.60
N HIS A 329 -4.38 -17.85 -5.42
CA HIS A 329 -4.99 -17.47 -6.71
C HIS A 329 -4.24 -17.96 -7.93
N THR A 330 -3.01 -18.43 -7.80
CA THR A 330 -2.23 -18.94 -8.92
C THR A 330 -2.02 -20.43 -8.75
N ALA A 331 -2.23 -21.19 -9.83
CA ALA A 331 -1.88 -22.61 -9.92
C ALA A 331 -0.35 -22.75 -9.88
N HIS A 332 0.22 -22.59 -8.71
CA HIS A 332 1.64 -22.80 -8.50
C HIS A 332 1.97 -24.29 -8.49
N LYS A 333 3.25 -24.57 -8.65
CA LYS A 333 3.85 -25.89 -8.62
C LYS A 333 3.43 -26.72 -7.39
N TYR A 334 3.04 -26.03 -6.32
CA TYR A 334 2.52 -26.61 -5.10
C TYR A 334 1.26 -25.85 -4.67
N PRO A 335 0.07 -26.27 -5.15
CA PRO A 335 -1.18 -25.64 -4.75
C PRO A 335 -1.35 -25.80 -3.23
N VAL A 336 -1.62 -24.69 -2.57
CA VAL A 336 -1.87 -24.62 -1.13
C VAL A 336 -3.37 -24.54 -0.94
N SER A 337 -3.96 -25.37 -0.09
CA SER A 337 -5.38 -25.26 0.25
C SER A 337 -5.64 -23.96 1.04
N LYS A 338 -6.91 -23.52 1.07
CA LYS A 338 -7.30 -22.34 1.85
C LYS A 338 -6.88 -22.51 3.31
N GLU A 339 -7.06 -23.72 3.87
CA GLU A 339 -6.67 -24.03 5.25
C GLU A 339 -5.15 -23.96 5.45
N GLN A 340 -4.36 -24.44 4.50
CA GLN A 340 -2.90 -24.32 4.55
C GLN A 340 -2.43 -22.88 4.41
N ALA A 341 -3.12 -22.07 3.60
CA ALA A 341 -2.84 -20.65 3.51
C ALA A 341 -3.16 -19.94 4.85
N LEU A 342 -4.27 -20.29 5.50
CA LEU A 342 -4.64 -19.77 6.82
C LEU A 342 -3.67 -20.19 7.93
N LEU A 343 -3.02 -21.35 7.86
CA LEU A 343 -1.98 -21.74 8.82
C LEU A 343 -0.73 -20.85 8.77
N LYS A 344 -0.54 -20.11 7.66
CA LYS A 344 0.55 -19.14 7.49
C LYS A 344 0.08 -17.72 7.68
N HIS A 345 -1.18 -17.55 8.04
CA HIS A 345 -1.84 -16.28 8.16
C HIS A 345 -2.26 -16.10 9.62
N TRP A 346 -1.73 -15.07 10.21
CA TRP A 346 -2.05 -14.69 11.56
C TRP A 346 -2.99 -13.49 11.48
N TYR A 347 -3.75 -13.23 12.52
CA TYR A 347 -4.54 -12.01 12.59
C TYR A 347 -3.62 -10.81 12.63
N SER A 348 -4.06 -9.71 12.02
CA SER A 348 -3.31 -8.45 12.07
C SER A 348 -3.30 -7.92 13.50
N HIS A 349 -2.19 -7.31 13.91
CA HIS A 349 -2.02 -6.81 15.26
C HIS A 349 -1.65 -5.33 15.26
N VAL A 350 -2.17 -4.59 16.23
CA VAL A 350 -1.54 -3.35 16.70
C VAL A 350 -0.44 -3.75 17.66
N VAL A 351 0.77 -3.27 17.46
CA VAL A 351 1.93 -3.66 18.27
C VAL A 351 2.62 -2.42 18.82
N GLU A 352 2.74 -2.31 20.13
CA GLU A 352 3.65 -1.35 20.75
C GLU A 352 5.09 -1.88 20.74
N TYR A 353 6.02 -0.98 20.41
CA TYR A 353 7.45 -1.23 20.54
C TYR A 353 8.06 -0.22 21.50
N ASP A 354 8.61 -0.70 22.60
CA ASP A 354 9.31 0.12 23.60
C ASP A 354 10.79 0.26 23.22
N LEU A 355 11.20 1.50 22.91
CA LEU A 355 12.55 1.86 22.48
C LEU A 355 13.61 1.68 23.58
N ALA A 356 13.19 1.69 24.88
CA ALA A 356 14.09 1.56 26.01
C ALA A 356 14.44 0.11 26.30
N SER A 357 13.44 -0.76 26.24
CA SER A 357 13.60 -2.19 26.58
C SER A 357 13.79 -3.10 25.36
N ASP A 358 13.60 -2.56 24.16
CA ASP A 358 13.62 -3.32 22.89
C ASP A 358 12.60 -4.47 22.89
N THR A 359 11.37 -4.16 23.34
CA THR A 359 10.30 -5.15 23.50
C THR A 359 9.06 -4.81 22.68
N PHE A 360 8.43 -5.85 22.14
CA PHE A 360 7.18 -5.77 21.38
C PHE A 360 6.03 -6.30 22.22
N THR A 361 4.94 -5.55 22.29
CA THR A 361 3.72 -5.90 23.01
C THR A 361 2.52 -5.82 22.07
N PRO A 362 1.92 -6.95 21.67
CA PRO A 362 0.67 -6.93 20.91
C PRO A 362 -0.47 -6.35 21.76
N LEU A 363 -1.26 -5.47 21.14
CA LEU A 363 -2.44 -4.86 21.74
C LEU A 363 -3.73 -5.51 21.20
N HIS A 364 -4.79 -5.54 21.99
CA HIS A 364 -6.13 -6.01 21.61
C HIS A 364 -6.15 -7.41 20.94
N GLU A 365 -5.19 -8.29 21.28
CA GLU A 365 -5.01 -9.59 20.59
C GLU A 365 -6.27 -10.47 20.68
N GLU A 366 -6.98 -10.45 21.80
CA GLU A 366 -8.21 -11.23 21.99
C GLU A 366 -9.33 -10.72 21.07
N LEU A 367 -9.56 -9.40 21.01
CA LEU A 367 -10.57 -8.78 20.14
C LEU A 367 -10.25 -9.01 18.67
N VAL A 368 -9.01 -8.82 18.28
CA VAL A 368 -8.55 -9.06 16.90
C VAL A 368 -8.83 -10.50 16.47
N ARG A 369 -8.59 -11.46 17.37
CA ARG A 369 -8.81 -12.89 17.10
C ARG A 369 -10.30 -13.25 17.09
N GLU A 370 -11.07 -12.72 18.03
CA GLU A 370 -12.51 -12.96 18.15
C GLU A 370 -13.26 -12.46 16.91
N HIS A 371 -12.88 -11.29 16.43
CA HIS A 371 -13.50 -10.63 15.27
C HIS A 371 -12.82 -10.96 13.95
N GLU A 372 -11.82 -11.83 13.95
CA GLU A 372 -11.07 -12.26 12.75
C GLU A 372 -10.51 -11.09 11.94
N ILE A 373 -10.05 -10.00 12.61
CA ILE A 373 -9.49 -8.81 11.95
C ILE A 373 -8.20 -9.17 11.26
N MET A 374 -8.19 -9.04 9.93
CA MET A 374 -7.11 -9.56 9.11
C MET A 374 -7.00 -8.86 7.77
N THR A 375 -5.91 -8.15 7.56
CA THR A 375 -5.54 -7.64 6.25
C THR A 375 -4.14 -8.10 5.86
N PHE A 376 -4.00 -8.70 4.67
CA PHE A 376 -2.73 -9.25 4.21
C PHE A 376 -1.82 -8.23 3.52
N SER A 377 -2.34 -7.05 3.20
CA SER A 377 -1.60 -5.93 2.62
C SER A 377 -2.27 -4.62 2.99
N GLU A 378 -1.46 -3.58 3.08
CA GLU A 378 -1.93 -2.26 3.52
C GLU A 378 -2.56 -2.34 4.93
N GLY A 379 -3.46 -1.43 5.28
CA GLY A 379 -4.04 -1.33 6.61
C GLY A 379 -3.24 -0.41 7.52
N LEU A 380 -3.90 0.15 8.50
CA LEU A 380 -3.31 1.08 9.44
C LEU A 380 -3.98 1.01 10.81
N GLN A 381 -3.36 1.67 11.75
CA GLN A 381 -3.88 1.94 13.08
C GLN A 381 -3.69 3.43 13.42
N GLU A 382 -4.53 3.97 14.28
CA GLU A 382 -4.37 5.32 14.83
C GLU A 382 -4.76 5.30 16.32
N PRO A 383 -3.90 5.74 17.23
CA PRO A 383 -4.25 5.80 18.65
C PRO A 383 -5.26 6.90 18.90
N LEU A 384 -6.25 6.63 19.77
CA LEU A 384 -7.24 7.61 20.19
C LEU A 384 -6.91 8.16 21.59
N PRO A 385 -7.39 9.36 21.95
CA PRO A 385 -7.05 10.00 23.22
C PRO A 385 -7.51 9.22 24.47
N ASP A 386 -8.50 8.34 24.33
CA ASP A 386 -9.03 7.51 25.40
C ASP A 386 -8.28 6.18 25.60
N GLY A 387 -7.24 5.94 24.79
CA GLY A 387 -6.45 4.71 24.79
C GLY A 387 -6.98 3.62 23.86
N SER A 388 -8.13 3.82 23.21
CA SER A 388 -8.59 2.92 22.15
C SER A 388 -7.81 3.14 20.87
N TYR A 389 -7.97 2.22 19.91
CA TYR A 389 -7.28 2.29 18.61
C TYR A 389 -8.28 2.21 17.46
N PHE A 390 -8.19 3.17 16.55
CA PHE A 390 -8.80 3.01 15.24
C PHE A 390 -7.97 2.05 14.40
N VAL A 391 -8.63 1.15 13.66
CA VAL A 391 -7.99 0.21 12.75
C VAL A 391 -8.75 0.19 11.42
N GLU A 392 -8.03 0.34 10.31
CA GLU A 392 -8.57 0.14 8.97
C GLU A 392 -8.14 -1.24 8.46
N GLU A 393 -9.09 -2.14 8.30
CA GLU A 393 -8.89 -3.43 7.67
C GLU A 393 -9.00 -3.27 6.16
N GLN A 394 -7.90 -2.83 5.53
CA GLN A 394 -7.86 -2.35 4.16
C GLN A 394 -8.43 -3.31 3.11
N ASN A 395 -8.17 -4.62 3.24
CA ASN A 395 -8.59 -5.55 2.20
C ASN A 395 -10.10 -5.83 2.20
N SER A 396 -10.74 -5.70 3.35
CA SER A 396 -12.18 -5.83 3.52
C SER A 396 -12.91 -4.49 3.50
N GLY A 397 -12.20 -3.38 3.72
CA GLY A 397 -12.76 -2.03 3.82
C GLY A 397 -13.53 -1.78 5.11
N VAL A 398 -13.35 -2.61 6.14
CA VAL A 398 -13.99 -2.45 7.43
C VAL A 398 -13.17 -1.51 8.32
N LEU A 399 -13.86 -0.57 8.95
CA LEU A 399 -13.31 0.37 9.91
C LEU A 399 -13.67 -0.08 11.32
N TRP A 400 -12.70 -0.07 12.23
CA TRP A 400 -12.84 -0.52 13.61
C TRP A 400 -12.39 0.56 14.57
N VAL A 401 -12.98 0.58 15.78
CA VAL A 401 -12.37 1.18 16.96
C VAL A 401 -12.37 0.11 18.05
N LEU A 402 -11.17 -0.24 18.51
CA LEU A 402 -10.92 -1.28 19.50
C LEU A 402 -10.66 -0.62 20.86
N GLY A 403 -11.52 -0.85 21.83
CA GLY A 403 -11.30 -0.50 23.23
C GLY A 403 -10.52 -1.60 23.96
N ASP A 404 -10.36 -1.47 25.28
CA ASP A 404 -9.61 -2.44 26.08
C ASP A 404 -10.22 -3.86 26.01
N ASP A 405 -11.53 -3.98 26.21
CA ASP A 405 -12.23 -5.26 26.29
C ASP A 405 -13.34 -5.44 25.24
N ASP A 406 -13.67 -4.40 24.48
CA ASP A 406 -14.84 -4.38 23.58
C ASP A 406 -14.52 -3.66 22.26
N VAL A 407 -15.22 -4.07 21.19
CA VAL A 407 -15.30 -3.30 19.95
C VAL A 407 -16.25 -2.13 20.16
N LEU A 408 -15.72 -0.91 20.05
CA LEU A 408 -16.48 0.34 20.20
C LEU A 408 -17.13 0.77 18.89
N TYR A 409 -16.49 0.47 17.78
CA TYR A 409 -17.00 0.80 16.44
C TYR A 409 -16.60 -0.27 15.44
N LYS A 410 -17.53 -0.58 14.53
CA LYS A 410 -17.32 -1.42 13.36
C LYS A 410 -18.31 -0.99 12.28
N ASP A 411 -17.80 -0.50 11.17
CA ASP A 411 -18.67 -0.15 10.04
C ASP A 411 -17.90 -0.16 8.73
N VAL A 412 -18.60 0.14 7.64
CA VAL A 412 -18.09 0.26 6.28
C VAL A 412 -18.61 1.53 5.62
N LEU A 413 -17.90 2.08 4.66
CA LEU A 413 -18.38 3.23 3.89
C LEU A 413 -19.47 2.78 2.91
N ALA A 414 -20.73 3.01 3.27
CA ALA A 414 -21.90 2.55 2.52
C ALA A 414 -21.90 3.05 1.07
N SER A 415 -22.21 2.17 0.12
CA SER A 415 -22.44 2.52 -1.29
C SER A 415 -23.88 2.17 -1.70
N HIS A 416 -24.38 2.71 -2.82
CA HIS A 416 -25.67 2.30 -3.34
C HIS A 416 -25.63 1.02 -4.18
N HIS A 417 -24.47 0.41 -4.36
CA HIS A 417 -24.33 -0.90 -4.97
C HIS A 417 -24.70 -1.98 -3.95
N LYS A 418 -25.86 -2.60 -4.15
CA LYS A 418 -26.38 -3.64 -3.23
C LYS A 418 -25.33 -4.72 -2.94
N GLY A 419 -25.06 -4.96 -1.66
CA GLY A 419 -24.11 -5.97 -1.21
C GLY A 419 -22.64 -5.58 -1.41
N HIS A 420 -22.36 -4.30 -1.66
CA HIS A 420 -21.02 -3.75 -1.77
C HIS A 420 -20.93 -2.43 -0.99
N HIS A 421 -19.72 -2.07 -0.60
CA HIS A 421 -19.39 -0.78 0.00
C HIS A 421 -18.14 -0.20 -0.64
N HIS A 422 -17.88 1.10 -0.38
CA HIS A 422 -16.66 1.74 -0.85
C HIS A 422 -15.45 1.21 -0.09
N LEU A 423 -14.34 1.05 -0.80
CA LEU A 423 -13.06 0.74 -0.20
C LEU A 423 -12.41 2.05 0.26
N PRO A 424 -12.27 2.29 1.58
CA PRO A 424 -11.47 3.39 2.10
C PRO A 424 -9.99 3.16 1.80
N ASN A 425 -9.17 4.21 1.85
CA ASN A 425 -7.77 4.09 1.50
C ASN A 425 -6.92 4.92 2.48
N TRP A 426 -6.48 4.28 3.54
CA TRP A 426 -5.63 4.84 4.58
C TRP A 426 -6.28 6.06 5.23
N THR A 427 -7.29 5.78 6.00
CA THR A 427 -8.04 6.75 6.79
C THR A 427 -7.17 7.30 7.92
N ARG A 428 -7.18 8.61 8.10
CA ARG A 428 -6.46 9.28 9.19
C ARG A 428 -7.45 9.77 10.24
N ILE A 429 -7.11 9.62 11.50
CA ILE A 429 -7.88 10.23 12.60
C ILE A 429 -7.42 11.66 12.81
N ILE A 430 -8.38 12.57 12.91
CA ILE A 430 -8.15 14.01 13.06
C ILE A 430 -8.63 14.44 14.44
N SER A 431 -7.76 15.08 15.20
CA SER A 431 -8.08 15.55 16.56
C SER A 431 -9.12 16.67 16.55
N SER A 432 -9.12 17.53 15.55
CA SER A 432 -10.10 18.62 15.38
C SER A 432 -10.17 19.08 13.93
N PHE A 433 -11.33 19.59 13.51
CA PHE A 433 -11.46 20.28 12.23
C PHE A 433 -11.18 21.77 12.44
N PRO A 434 -10.19 22.37 11.77
CA PRO A 434 -9.77 23.76 11.96
C PRO A 434 -10.85 24.80 11.79
#